data_a15c9b81544f3bef12b64706cdeed933
#
_entry.id   a15c9b81544f3bef12b64706cdeed933
#
_cell.length_a   1.000
_cell.length_b   1.000
_cell.length_c   1.000
_cell.angle_alpha   90.00
_cell.angle_beta   90.00
_cell.angle_gamma   90.00
#
_symmetry.space_group_name_H-M   'P 1'
#
loop_
_entity.id
_entity.type
_entity.pdbx_description
1 polymer ?
#
loop_
_entity_poly.entity_id
_entity_poly.type
_entity_poly.pdbx_seq_one_letter_code
_entity_poly.pdbx_strand_id
1 'polypeptide(L)'
;MHASCVVLGEDGILIRGAPGSGKSTLVRDLIGLGAISGTFAALVGDDRVALTQRHGRLVAAPHPALAGLLEVRGLGLQPVEPTMPSAVLRLVVDLAEGAPRMPEAAEETILLRGVRLPRTVLSPGPGRAGTVLWRWRRLRVMMMTD
;
A
#
# COMPACT_ATOMS: atom_id res chain seq x y z
N MET A 1 -2.95 -3.84 12.87
CA MET A 1 -1.58 -3.54 12.40
C MET A 1 -1.45 -2.06 12.10
N HIS A 2 -0.37 -1.46 12.52
CA HIS A 2 -0.06 -0.07 12.20
C HIS A 2 0.49 0.02 10.78
N ALA A 3 -0.41 0.14 9.84
CA ALA A 3 -0.10 0.20 8.43
C ALA A 3 -1.23 0.91 7.70
N SER A 4 -0.94 1.37 6.50
CA SER A 4 -1.95 1.93 5.61
C SER A 4 -2.18 0.96 4.45
N CYS A 5 -3.35 1.01 3.84
CA CYS A 5 -3.67 0.16 2.70
C CYS A 5 -4.41 0.97 1.64
N VAL A 6 -3.97 0.82 0.41
CA VAL A 6 -4.58 1.41 -0.77
C VAL A 6 -4.86 0.32 -1.78
N VAL A 7 -5.92 0.46 -2.56
CA VAL A 7 -6.18 -0.40 -3.72
C VAL A 7 -5.63 0.29 -4.96
N LEU A 8 -4.90 -0.46 -5.78
CA LEU A 8 -4.54 -0.07 -7.14
C LEU A 8 -5.17 -1.09 -8.09
N GLY A 9 -6.05 -0.63 -8.97
CA GLY A 9 -6.87 -1.53 -9.76
C GLY A 9 -7.82 -2.30 -8.86
N GLU A 10 -7.51 -3.57 -8.62
CA GLU A 10 -8.25 -4.43 -7.68
C GLU A 10 -7.33 -5.03 -6.62
N ASP A 11 -6.08 -4.61 -6.58
CA ASP A 11 -5.03 -5.19 -5.73
C ASP A 11 -4.75 -4.32 -4.53
N GLY A 12 -4.74 -4.91 -3.34
CA GLY A 12 -4.38 -4.23 -2.11
C GLY A 12 -2.87 -4.08 -1.97
N ILE A 13 -2.45 -2.87 -1.63
CA ILE A 13 -1.05 -2.52 -1.36
C ILE A 13 -0.96 -2.15 0.11
N LEU A 14 -0.23 -2.94 0.88
CA LEU A 14 -0.03 -2.66 2.31
C LEU A 14 1.23 -1.81 2.46
N ILE A 15 1.11 -0.67 3.12
CA ILE A 15 2.21 0.26 3.34
C ILE A 15 2.53 0.28 4.82
N ARG A 16 3.76 -0.14 5.16
CA ARG A 16 4.25 -0.20 6.53
C ARG A 16 5.42 0.77 6.72
N GLY A 17 5.59 1.23 7.94
CA GLY A 17 6.70 2.11 8.29
C GLY A 17 6.50 2.71 9.67
N ALA A 18 7.56 3.27 10.25
CA ALA A 18 7.50 3.93 11.53
C ALA A 18 6.58 5.17 11.47
N PRO A 19 6.09 5.64 12.62
CA PRO A 19 5.38 6.92 12.66
C PRO A 19 6.23 8.02 12.01
N GLY A 20 5.62 8.82 11.15
CA GLY A 20 6.33 9.87 10.43
C GLY A 20 7.11 9.43 9.22
N SER A 21 7.02 8.16 8.83
CA SER A 21 7.75 7.63 7.64
C SER A 21 7.12 8.06 6.32
N GLY A 22 5.91 8.61 6.32
CA GLY A 22 5.24 9.08 5.12
C GLY A 22 4.20 8.13 4.55
N LYS A 23 3.66 7.21 5.37
CA LYS A 23 2.62 6.27 4.92
C LYS A 23 1.40 6.98 4.35
N SER A 24 0.83 7.92 5.10
CA SER A 24 -0.37 8.65 4.67
C SER A 24 -0.10 9.52 3.44
N THR A 25 1.08 10.14 3.37
CA THR A 25 1.49 10.92 2.20
C THR A 25 1.57 10.05 0.96
N LEU A 26 2.14 8.84 1.10
CA LEU A 26 2.24 7.91 -0.03
C LEU A 26 0.85 7.48 -0.51
N VAL A 27 -0.07 7.18 0.41
CA VAL A 27 -1.46 6.84 0.05
C VAL A 27 -2.09 7.99 -0.74
N ARG A 28 -1.99 9.22 -0.23
CA ARG A 28 -2.53 10.39 -0.90
C ARG A 28 -1.95 10.56 -2.30
N ASP A 29 -0.64 10.41 -2.42
CA ASP A 29 0.04 10.57 -3.71
C ASP A 29 -0.34 9.47 -4.70
N LEU A 30 -0.54 8.24 -4.23
CA LEU A 30 -1.01 7.14 -5.07
C LEU A 30 -2.42 7.39 -5.59
N ILE A 31 -3.32 7.87 -4.74
CA ILE A 31 -4.69 8.20 -5.16
C ILE A 31 -4.66 9.31 -6.19
N GLY A 32 -3.88 10.36 -5.96
CA GLY A 32 -3.75 11.48 -6.90
C GLY A 32 -3.14 11.06 -8.23
N LEU A 33 -2.07 10.27 -8.19
CA LEU A 33 -1.42 9.77 -9.40
C LEU A 33 -2.34 8.82 -10.17
N GLY A 34 -3.10 7.99 -9.48
CA GLY A 34 -4.09 7.12 -10.10
C GLY A 34 -5.15 7.90 -10.86
N ALA A 35 -5.67 8.98 -10.25
CA ALA A 35 -6.66 9.83 -10.90
C ALA A 35 -6.12 10.46 -12.19
N ILE A 36 -4.85 10.86 -12.20
CA ILE A 36 -4.22 11.48 -13.37
C ILE A 36 -3.90 10.43 -14.45
N SER A 37 -3.44 9.25 -14.05
CA SER A 37 -2.94 8.23 -14.99
C SER A 37 -4.02 7.25 -15.47
N GLY A 38 -5.27 7.40 -14.99
CA GLY A 38 -6.35 6.49 -15.37
C GLY A 38 -6.31 5.15 -14.65
N THR A 39 -5.58 5.03 -13.55
CA THR A 39 -5.55 3.83 -12.73
C THR A 39 -6.49 4.03 -11.54
N PHE A 40 -7.43 3.10 -11.34
CA PHE A 40 -8.27 3.16 -10.15
C PHE A 40 -7.39 3.03 -8.90
N ALA A 41 -7.52 4.00 -7.99
CA ALA A 41 -6.82 3.99 -6.72
C ALA A 41 -7.77 4.43 -5.62
N ALA A 42 -7.85 3.68 -4.52
CA ALA A 42 -8.82 3.92 -3.47
C ALA A 42 -8.20 3.66 -2.09
N LEU A 43 -8.65 4.42 -1.10
CA LEU A 43 -8.25 4.21 0.29
C LEU A 43 -8.98 3.01 0.86
N VAL A 44 -8.24 2.07 1.48
CA VAL A 44 -8.81 1.03 2.33
C VAL A 44 -8.73 1.47 3.78
N GLY A 45 -7.55 1.82 4.26
CA GLY A 45 -7.38 2.30 5.63
C GLY A 45 -6.07 3.02 5.82
N ASP A 46 -6.04 3.98 6.75
CA ASP A 46 -4.84 4.74 7.06
C ASP A 46 -4.39 4.49 8.49
N ASP A 47 -3.11 4.16 8.66
CA ASP A 47 -2.40 3.94 9.92
C ASP A 47 -2.91 2.76 10.75
N ARG A 48 -4.10 2.27 10.53
CA ARG A 48 -4.65 1.08 11.20
C ARG A 48 -5.49 0.27 10.23
N VAL A 49 -5.08 -0.98 10.04
CA VAL A 49 -5.83 -1.94 9.23
C VAL A 49 -5.89 -3.28 9.96
N ALA A 50 -7.00 -3.97 9.79
CA ALA A 50 -7.16 -5.33 10.27
C ALA A 50 -6.78 -6.29 9.14
N LEU A 51 -5.96 -7.29 9.44
CA LEU A 51 -5.57 -8.31 8.47
C LEU A 51 -6.21 -9.63 8.84
N THR A 52 -6.84 -10.28 7.86
CA THR A 52 -7.49 -11.57 8.05
C THR A 52 -7.06 -12.51 6.94
N GLN A 53 -6.58 -13.71 7.32
CA GLN A 53 -6.26 -14.73 6.34
C GLN A 53 -7.54 -15.48 5.95
N ARG A 54 -7.78 -15.62 4.65
CA ARG A 54 -8.91 -16.38 4.12
C ARG A 54 -8.47 -17.13 2.86
N HIS A 55 -8.58 -18.45 2.90
CA HIS A 55 -8.27 -19.31 1.75
C HIS A 55 -6.89 -19.04 1.14
N GLY A 56 -5.87 -18.87 2.01
CA GLY A 56 -4.50 -18.62 1.55
C GLY A 56 -4.23 -17.19 1.12
N ARG A 57 -5.19 -16.29 1.24
CA ARG A 57 -5.06 -14.87 0.91
C ARG A 57 -5.12 -14.04 2.16
N LEU A 58 -4.53 -12.87 2.11
CA LEU A 58 -4.56 -11.92 3.22
C LEU A 58 -5.44 -10.73 2.82
N VAL A 59 -6.48 -10.49 3.61
CA VAL A 59 -7.45 -9.42 3.35
C VAL A 59 -7.24 -8.31 4.37
N ALA A 60 -7.14 -7.07 3.89
CA ALA A 60 -7.05 -5.89 4.73
C ALA A 60 -8.39 -5.16 4.76
N ALA A 61 -8.75 -4.65 5.93
CA ALA A 61 -9.94 -3.82 6.12
C ALA A 61 -9.59 -2.66 7.05
N PRO A 62 -10.31 -1.51 6.97
CA PRO A 62 -10.01 -0.36 7.82
C PRO A 62 -10.43 -0.62 9.26
N HIS A 63 -9.81 0.12 10.19
CA HIS A 63 -10.36 0.23 11.55
C HIS A 63 -11.69 0.99 11.43
N PRO A 64 -12.80 0.47 12.01
CA PRO A 64 -14.13 1.07 11.79
C PRO A 64 -14.23 2.56 12.15
N ALA A 65 -13.53 2.98 13.21
CA ALA A 65 -13.56 4.37 13.66
C ALA A 65 -12.83 5.33 12.71
N LEU A 66 -11.95 4.81 11.82
CA LEU A 66 -11.12 5.60 10.92
C LEU A 66 -11.44 5.37 9.44
N ALA A 67 -12.48 4.61 9.15
CA ALA A 67 -12.84 4.29 7.77
C ALA A 67 -13.09 5.56 6.96
N GLY A 68 -12.50 5.64 5.78
CA GLY A 68 -12.67 6.77 4.87
C GLY A 68 -11.87 8.02 5.22
N LEU A 69 -11.07 7.98 6.29
CA LEU A 69 -10.30 9.13 6.74
C LEU A 69 -8.81 8.93 6.48
N LEU A 70 -8.15 9.99 6.02
CA LEU A 70 -6.72 10.04 5.77
C LEU A 70 -6.13 11.21 6.54
N GLU A 71 -5.02 10.97 7.24
CA GLU A 71 -4.31 12.05 7.90
C GLU A 71 -3.52 12.86 6.88
N VAL A 72 -3.86 14.13 6.73
CA VAL A 72 -3.17 15.07 5.85
C VAL A 72 -2.43 16.08 6.72
N ARG A 73 -1.11 16.10 6.60
CA ARG A 73 -0.26 17.00 7.39
C ARG A 73 -0.73 18.46 7.21
N GLY A 74 -0.95 19.13 8.32
CA GLY A 74 -1.43 20.51 8.34
C GLY A 74 -2.95 20.65 8.33
N LEU A 75 -3.70 19.59 7.96
CA LEU A 75 -5.16 19.62 7.90
C LEU A 75 -5.83 18.65 8.87
N GLY A 76 -5.09 17.66 9.40
CA GLY A 76 -5.65 16.62 10.25
C GLY A 76 -6.36 15.53 9.44
N LEU A 77 -7.35 14.87 10.05
CA LEU A 77 -8.10 13.82 9.40
C LEU A 77 -9.07 14.39 8.37
N GLN A 78 -8.97 13.91 7.15
CA GLN A 78 -9.77 14.38 6.02
C GLN A 78 -10.49 13.21 5.37
N PRO A 79 -11.76 13.38 4.98
CA PRO A 79 -12.46 12.36 4.19
C PRO A 79 -11.82 12.27 2.81
N VAL A 80 -11.68 11.04 2.31
CA VAL A 80 -11.05 10.77 1.02
C VAL A 80 -11.97 9.88 0.20
N GLU A 81 -12.03 10.14 -1.09
CA GLU A 81 -12.70 9.30 -2.07
C GLU A 81 -11.75 9.04 -3.25
N PRO A 82 -11.86 7.85 -3.89
CA PRO A 82 -12.75 6.74 -3.54
C PRO A 82 -12.21 5.90 -2.38
N THR A 83 -13.08 5.09 -1.79
CA THR A 83 -12.71 4.14 -0.74
C THR A 83 -13.18 2.74 -1.10
N MET A 84 -12.50 1.74 -0.52
CA MET A 84 -12.89 0.34 -0.61
C MET A 84 -13.00 -0.25 0.79
N PRO A 85 -14.01 -1.07 1.08
CA PRO A 85 -14.21 -1.64 2.42
C PRO A 85 -13.18 -2.71 2.77
N SER A 86 -12.54 -3.30 1.79
CA SER A 86 -11.50 -4.31 2.00
C SER A 86 -10.71 -4.51 0.71
N ALA A 87 -9.57 -5.17 0.83
CA ALA A 87 -8.75 -5.52 -0.32
C ALA A 87 -7.95 -6.78 -0.04
N VAL A 88 -7.75 -7.60 -1.08
CA VAL A 88 -6.81 -8.71 -1.03
C VAL A 88 -5.43 -8.15 -1.28
N LEU A 89 -4.50 -8.38 -0.35
CA LEU A 89 -3.14 -7.87 -0.45
C LEU A 89 -2.35 -8.59 -1.53
N ARG A 90 -1.66 -7.82 -2.36
CA ARG A 90 -0.80 -8.33 -3.42
C ARG A 90 0.63 -7.83 -3.34
N LEU A 91 0.89 -6.77 -2.60
CA LEU A 91 2.21 -6.16 -2.46
C LEU A 91 2.33 -5.53 -1.08
N VAL A 92 3.49 -5.68 -0.47
CA VAL A 92 3.85 -4.99 0.77
C VAL A 92 4.94 -3.98 0.43
N VAL A 93 4.74 -2.73 0.82
CA VAL A 93 5.70 -1.66 0.68
C VAL A 93 6.15 -1.24 2.08
N ASP A 94 7.44 -1.37 2.35
CA ASP A 94 8.03 -0.94 3.61
C ASP A 94 8.81 0.36 3.40
N LEU A 95 8.47 1.38 4.20
CA LEU A 95 9.14 2.66 4.15
C LEU A 95 10.20 2.68 5.24
N ALA A 96 11.47 2.71 4.81
CA ALA A 96 12.60 2.67 5.75
C ALA A 96 13.77 3.46 5.17
N GLU A 97 14.50 4.15 6.04
CA GLU A 97 15.74 4.82 5.63
C GLU A 97 16.80 3.78 5.27
N GLY A 98 17.70 4.14 4.36
CA GLY A 98 18.80 3.28 3.98
C GLY A 98 18.42 2.08 3.14
N ALA A 99 17.24 2.10 2.49
CA ALA A 99 16.86 1.02 1.58
C ALA A 99 17.89 0.91 0.45
N PRO A 100 18.29 -0.31 0.07
CA PRO A 100 19.27 -0.50 -0.99
C PRO A 100 18.72 -0.04 -2.34
N ARG A 101 19.61 0.48 -3.20
CA ARG A 101 19.24 0.90 -4.54
C ARG A 101 18.79 -0.27 -5.40
N MET A 102 19.44 -1.43 -5.19
CA MET A 102 19.17 -2.66 -5.91
C MET A 102 19.05 -3.78 -4.88
N PRO A 103 17.82 -4.08 -4.45
CA PRO A 103 17.60 -5.12 -3.44
C PRO A 103 17.97 -6.49 -3.97
N GLU A 104 18.48 -7.33 -3.09
CA GLU A 104 18.69 -8.74 -3.38
C GLU A 104 17.33 -9.42 -3.61
N ALA A 105 17.31 -10.44 -4.45
CA ALA A 105 16.07 -11.14 -4.78
C ALA A 105 15.34 -11.68 -3.53
N ALA A 106 16.09 -12.11 -2.51
CA ALA A 106 15.52 -12.61 -1.26
C ALA A 106 14.76 -11.55 -0.46
N GLU A 107 15.04 -10.27 -0.71
CA GLU A 107 14.37 -9.16 -0.03
C GLU A 107 13.04 -8.79 -0.70
N GLU A 108 12.74 -9.37 -1.85
CA GLU A 108 11.55 -9.05 -2.63
C GLU A 108 10.30 -9.75 -2.16
N THR A 109 10.38 -10.62 -1.15
CA THR A 109 9.22 -11.32 -0.58
C THR A 109 9.20 -11.23 0.93
N ILE A 110 8.01 -11.40 1.49
CA ILE A 110 7.80 -11.47 2.93
C ILE A 110 6.71 -12.49 3.25
N LEU A 111 6.87 -13.20 4.36
CA LEU A 111 5.84 -14.06 4.89
C LEU A 111 5.07 -13.26 5.96
N LEU A 112 3.80 -13.00 5.72
CA LEU A 112 2.98 -12.21 6.61
C LEU A 112 1.73 -13.01 6.95
N ARG A 113 1.56 -13.34 8.22
CA ARG A 113 0.43 -14.15 8.72
C ARG A 113 0.19 -15.42 7.89
N GLY A 114 1.28 -16.10 7.53
CA GLY A 114 1.22 -17.34 6.77
C GLY A 114 1.07 -17.18 5.27
N VAL A 115 1.00 -15.96 4.77
CA VAL A 115 0.88 -15.67 3.33
C VAL A 115 2.15 -15.02 2.82
N ARG A 116 2.72 -15.57 1.76
CA ARG A 116 3.92 -15.00 1.13
C ARG A 116 3.51 -13.96 0.10
N LEU A 117 4.06 -12.77 0.24
CA LEU A 117 3.73 -11.62 -0.62
C LEU A 117 5.01 -10.99 -1.17
N PRO A 118 4.93 -10.43 -2.40
CA PRO A 118 6.00 -9.56 -2.87
C PRO A 118 6.19 -8.38 -1.94
N ARG A 119 7.44 -7.94 -1.80
CA ARG A 119 7.80 -6.84 -0.91
C ARG A 119 8.74 -5.89 -1.61
N THR A 120 8.56 -4.61 -1.38
CA THR A 120 9.46 -3.55 -1.84
C THR A 120 9.79 -2.65 -0.67
N VAL A 121 11.05 -2.29 -0.52
CA VAL A 121 11.51 -1.36 0.52
C VAL A 121 11.91 -0.06 -0.15
N LEU A 122 11.36 1.06 0.30
CA LEU A 122 11.63 2.38 -0.25
C LEU A 122 12.15 3.33 0.80
N SER A 123 13.22 4.04 0.46
CA SER A 123 13.76 5.12 1.28
C SER A 123 12.87 6.37 1.20
N PRO A 124 12.96 7.30 2.18
CA PRO A 124 12.30 8.59 2.08
C PRO A 124 12.75 9.34 0.82
N GLY A 125 11.83 10.12 0.26
CA GLY A 125 12.16 10.96 -0.89
C GLY A 125 10.99 11.11 -1.83
N PRO A 126 11.11 12.01 -2.81
CA PRO A 126 10.08 12.21 -3.83
C PRO A 126 10.01 11.03 -4.78
N GLY A 127 8.88 10.88 -5.46
CA GLY A 127 8.72 9.85 -6.49
C GLY A 127 8.34 8.48 -5.98
N ARG A 128 8.10 8.29 -4.68
CA ARG A 128 7.70 6.99 -4.12
C ARG A 128 6.43 6.45 -4.79
N ALA A 129 5.43 7.30 -4.98
CA ALA A 129 4.17 6.86 -5.60
C ALA A 129 4.39 6.32 -7.01
N GLY A 130 5.20 7.00 -7.81
CA GLY A 130 5.56 6.51 -9.15
C GLY A 130 6.26 5.17 -9.10
N THR A 131 7.16 4.97 -8.15
CA THR A 131 7.89 3.71 -7.98
C THR A 131 6.93 2.58 -7.60
N VAL A 132 5.99 2.82 -6.67
CA VAL A 132 5.00 1.83 -6.28
C VAL A 132 4.11 1.46 -7.46
N LEU A 133 3.64 2.46 -8.21
CA LEU A 133 2.80 2.22 -9.39
C LEU A 133 3.54 1.40 -10.44
N TRP A 134 4.82 1.70 -10.69
CA TRP A 134 5.66 0.92 -11.59
C TRP A 134 5.76 -0.53 -11.12
N ARG A 135 6.07 -0.75 -9.83
CA ARG A 135 6.23 -2.08 -9.25
C ARG A 135 4.93 -2.89 -9.35
N TRP A 136 3.80 -2.27 -9.03
CA TRP A 136 2.49 -2.91 -9.12
C TRP A 136 2.15 -3.31 -10.55
N ARG A 137 2.39 -2.43 -11.52
CA ARG A 137 2.13 -2.74 -12.93
C ARG A 137 2.94 -3.92 -13.41
N ARG A 138 4.19 -4.03 -12.99
CA ARG A 138 5.05 -5.16 -13.33
C ARG A 138 4.50 -6.46 -12.74
N LEU A 139 4.04 -6.43 -11.50
CA LEU A 139 3.41 -7.59 -10.87
C LEU A 139 2.17 -8.04 -11.63
N ARG A 140 1.33 -7.12 -12.08
CA ARG A 140 0.12 -7.45 -12.84
C ARG A 140 0.47 -8.14 -14.16
N VAL A 141 1.46 -7.66 -14.87
CA VAL A 141 1.92 -8.28 -16.11
C VAL A 141 2.39 -9.71 -15.84
N MET A 142 3.17 -9.93 -14.80
CA MET A 142 3.67 -11.25 -14.43
C MET A 142 2.52 -12.22 -14.05
N MET A 143 1.51 -11.73 -13.34
CA MET A 143 0.35 -12.55 -12.97
C MET A 143 -0.51 -12.91 -14.17
N MET A 144 -0.55 -12.08 -15.20
CA MET A 144 -1.35 -12.31 -16.39
C MET A 144 -0.69 -13.27 -17.38
N THR A 145 0.61 -13.50 -17.27
CA THR A 145 1.36 -14.39 -18.19
C THR A 145 1.51 -15.81 -17.68
N ASP A 146 1.07 -16.09 -16.47
CA ASP A 146 1.17 -17.46 -15.88
C ASP A 146 0.01 -18.35 -16.31
#